data_d257d55b9855c817a36186d6d6d5e74f
#
_entry.id   d257d55b9855c817a36186d6d6d5e74f
#
_cell.length_a   1.000
_cell.length_b   1.000
_cell.length_c   1.000
_cell.angle_alpha   90.00
_cell.angle_beta   90.00
_cell.angle_gamma   90.00
#
_symmetry.space_group_name_H-M   'P 1'
#
loop_
_entity.id
_entity.type
_entity.pdbx_description
1 polymer ?
#
loop_
_entity_poly.entity_id
_entity_poly.type
_entity_poly.pdbx_seq_one_letter_code
_entity_poly.pdbx_strand_id
1 'polypeptide(L)'
;MLNFSRQQRCGDSLEIYFKRNCWNLLLCRVDCPNVPIFNFFKFVSIISVICREKQWLRRAPKLKIRSSPIRCASCNICVGESGDRLTRAAKVLEQLTGQTPVFSKARYTVRSFGIRRNEKIAVHCTVRGAKAEELIERGLKVKEYELYRENFSDCGNFGFGIQEHIDLGIKYDPSIGIYGMDFYVVLDRAGRRVAKRRRIKSKVGHSHKVTKEESVKWFQQKYDGIILPPKPKEAKRSQHGRRR
;
A
#
# COMPACT_ATOMS: atom_id res chain seq x y z
N MET A 1 46.46 -19.09 39.70
CA MET A 1 45.06 -18.81 39.30
C MET A 1 44.89 -17.38 38.80
N LEU A 2 45.57 -16.94 37.74
CA LEU A 2 45.42 -15.56 37.21
C LEU A 2 45.84 -15.49 35.72
N ASN A 3 45.28 -16.32 34.83
CA ASN A 3 45.59 -16.20 33.42
C ASN A 3 44.40 -16.57 32.47
N PHE A 4 43.21 -16.73 33.02
CA PHE A 4 42.04 -17.12 32.20
C PHE A 4 41.15 -15.93 31.77
N SER A 5 41.29 -14.77 32.38
CA SER A 5 40.42 -13.62 32.14
C SER A 5 40.88 -12.65 31.04
N ARG A 6 42.11 -12.81 30.50
CA ARG A 6 42.64 -11.93 29.45
C ARG A 6 42.38 -12.42 28.02
N GLN A 7 42.10 -13.71 27.81
CA GLN A 7 41.80 -14.27 26.48
C GLN A 7 40.35 -14.00 26.03
N GLN A 8 39.41 -13.90 26.97
CA GLN A 8 37.99 -13.60 26.60
C GLN A 8 37.77 -12.15 26.16
N ARG A 9 38.57 -11.20 26.69
CA ARG A 9 38.41 -9.77 26.29
C ARG A 9 38.95 -9.44 24.89
N CYS A 10 39.82 -10.25 24.31
CA CYS A 10 40.24 -10.08 22.91
C CYS A 10 39.24 -10.62 21.88
N GLY A 11 38.41 -11.61 22.26
CA GLY A 11 37.40 -12.18 21.39
C GLY A 11 36.27 -11.20 21.07
N ASP A 12 35.77 -10.51 22.08
CA ASP A 12 34.61 -9.61 21.92
C ASP A 12 34.94 -8.31 21.17
N SER A 13 36.18 -7.82 21.28
CA SER A 13 36.66 -6.65 20.54
C SER A 13 36.85 -6.92 19.05
N LEU A 14 37.22 -8.16 18.68
CA LEU A 14 37.35 -8.58 17.27
C LEU A 14 36.00 -8.78 16.59
N GLU A 15 34.97 -9.23 17.31
CA GLU A 15 33.62 -9.41 16.75
C GLU A 15 32.94 -8.06 16.49
N ILE A 16 33.14 -7.05 17.31
CA ILE A 16 32.59 -5.70 17.13
C ILE A 16 33.29 -4.96 15.98
N TYR A 17 34.59 -5.19 15.79
CA TYR A 17 35.35 -4.56 14.69
C TYR A 17 34.99 -5.18 13.33
N PHE A 18 34.69 -6.49 13.30
CA PHE A 18 34.31 -7.20 12.06
C PHE A 18 32.93 -6.80 11.52
N LYS A 19 32.05 -6.28 12.40
CA LYS A 19 30.69 -5.83 12.00
C LYS A 19 30.65 -4.45 11.33
N ARG A 20 31.72 -3.66 11.42
CA ARG A 20 31.70 -2.27 10.90
C ARG A 20 32.41 -2.02 9.58
N ASN A 21 33.44 -2.78 9.20
CA ASN A 21 34.25 -2.43 8.03
C ASN A 21 34.75 -3.66 7.25
N CYS A 22 33.88 -4.28 6.46
CA CYS A 22 34.28 -5.38 5.56
C CYS A 22 35.03 -4.92 4.29
N TRP A 23 35.28 -3.62 4.09
CA TRP A 23 35.89 -3.13 2.85
C TRP A 23 37.35 -2.71 2.96
N ASN A 24 37.89 -2.57 4.17
CA ASN A 24 39.27 -2.10 4.36
C ASN A 24 40.27 -3.17 4.83
N LEU A 25 39.87 -4.45 4.84
CA LEU A 25 40.77 -5.55 5.32
C LEU A 25 41.65 -6.15 4.22
N LEU A 26 41.61 -5.63 2.99
CA LEU A 26 42.52 -6.06 1.93
C LEU A 26 43.84 -5.26 1.89
N LEU A 27 44.03 -4.26 2.73
CA LEU A 27 45.21 -3.39 2.71
C LEU A 27 45.98 -3.30 4.06
N CYS A 28 45.58 -3.99 5.10
CA CYS A 28 46.39 -4.10 6.30
C CYS A 28 47.37 -5.26 6.16
N ARG A 29 48.52 -4.99 5.64
CA ARG A 29 49.76 -5.74 5.93
C ARG A 29 50.02 -5.61 7.42
N VAL A 30 49.54 -6.53 8.21
CA VAL A 30 49.88 -6.62 9.63
C VAL A 30 51.16 -7.43 9.68
N ASP A 31 52.27 -6.75 9.86
CA ASP A 31 53.55 -7.34 10.27
C ASP A 31 53.38 -7.89 11.70
N CYS A 32 52.87 -9.10 11.82
CA CYS A 32 52.94 -9.90 13.04
C CYS A 32 53.91 -11.05 12.80
N PRO A 33 55.08 -11.02 13.43
CA PRO A 33 56.17 -11.95 13.12
C PRO A 33 56.06 -13.39 13.70
N ASN A 34 54.92 -13.79 14.27
CA ASN A 34 54.81 -15.08 14.96
C ASN A 34 53.50 -15.86 14.74
N VAL A 35 52.93 -15.88 13.51
CA VAL A 35 51.81 -16.76 13.20
C VAL A 35 52.30 -17.85 12.26
N PRO A 36 52.27 -19.16 12.66
CA PRO A 36 52.73 -20.25 11.80
C PRO A 36 51.87 -20.35 10.56
N ILE A 37 52.50 -20.44 9.39
CA ILE A 37 51.91 -20.44 8.04
C ILE A 37 50.80 -21.48 7.87
N PHE A 38 50.77 -22.50 8.67
CA PHE A 38 49.77 -23.56 8.65
C PHE A 38 48.36 -23.12 9.05
N ASN A 39 48.21 -22.04 9.80
CA ASN A 39 46.92 -21.52 10.21
C ASN A 39 46.33 -20.52 9.21
N PHE A 40 47.14 -19.98 8.29
CA PHE A 40 46.68 -19.01 7.31
C PHE A 40 45.73 -19.65 6.24
N PHE A 41 46.06 -20.90 5.81
CA PHE A 41 45.19 -21.64 4.89
C PHE A 41 43.83 -22.01 5.49
N LYS A 42 43.77 -22.36 6.77
CA LYS A 42 42.49 -22.59 7.47
C LYS A 42 41.70 -21.31 7.63
N PHE A 43 42.36 -20.18 7.87
CA PHE A 43 41.69 -18.90 8.03
C PHE A 43 41.12 -18.38 6.73
N VAL A 44 41.81 -18.52 5.60
CA VAL A 44 41.33 -18.19 4.25
C VAL A 44 40.18 -19.11 3.87
N SER A 45 40.24 -20.39 4.22
CA SER A 45 39.11 -21.33 3.97
C SER A 45 37.86 -20.96 4.75
N ILE A 46 38.00 -20.57 6.04
CA ILE A 46 36.87 -20.12 6.87
C ILE A 46 36.27 -18.81 6.32
N ILE A 47 37.11 -17.86 5.89
CA ILE A 47 36.63 -16.62 5.26
C ILE A 47 35.89 -16.91 3.95
N SER A 48 36.37 -17.86 3.14
CA SER A 48 35.69 -18.24 1.89
C SER A 48 34.32 -18.92 2.13
N VAL A 49 34.19 -19.70 3.21
CA VAL A 49 32.91 -20.28 3.63
C VAL A 49 31.96 -19.21 4.13
N ILE A 50 32.41 -18.28 4.96
CA ILE A 50 31.60 -17.16 5.45
C ILE A 50 31.19 -16.21 4.31
N CYS A 51 32.07 -15.99 3.32
CA CYS A 51 31.72 -15.23 2.12
C CYS A 51 30.70 -15.96 1.24
N ARG A 52 30.79 -17.30 1.14
CA ARG A 52 29.79 -18.12 0.43
C ARG A 52 28.44 -18.10 1.13
N GLU A 53 28.41 -18.17 2.46
CA GLU A 53 27.16 -18.01 3.22
C GLU A 53 26.54 -16.61 3.05
N LYS A 54 27.35 -15.54 3.05
CA LYS A 54 26.84 -14.18 2.76
C LYS A 54 26.35 -14.03 1.32
N GLN A 55 26.93 -14.76 0.36
CA GLN A 55 26.40 -14.81 -1.00
C GLN A 55 25.10 -15.62 -1.09
N TRP A 56 24.98 -16.66 -0.26
CA TRP A 56 23.75 -17.44 -0.14
C TRP A 56 22.60 -16.62 0.45
N LEU A 57 22.87 -15.82 1.49
CA LEU A 57 21.93 -14.87 2.07
C LEU A 57 21.50 -13.75 1.09
N ARG A 58 22.38 -13.36 0.17
CA ARG A 58 22.02 -12.45 -0.93
C ARG A 58 21.23 -13.11 -2.05
N ARG A 59 21.35 -14.40 -2.21
CA ARG A 59 20.57 -15.24 -3.16
C ARG A 59 19.39 -15.93 -2.49
N ALA A 60 19.19 -15.75 -1.17
CA ALA A 60 17.95 -16.18 -0.54
C ALA A 60 16.79 -15.62 -1.38
N PRO A 61 15.85 -16.47 -1.84
CA PRO A 61 14.73 -16.01 -2.65
C PRO A 61 14.11 -14.87 -1.88
N LYS A 62 14.06 -13.68 -2.49
CA LYS A 62 13.39 -12.51 -1.90
C LYS A 62 12.10 -13.04 -1.37
N LEU A 63 11.96 -13.12 -0.05
CA LEU A 63 10.79 -13.66 0.62
C LEU A 63 9.60 -13.13 -0.15
N LYS A 64 8.82 -14.03 -0.78
CA LYS A 64 7.62 -13.66 -1.53
C LYS A 64 6.87 -12.72 -0.63
N ILE A 65 6.89 -11.45 -0.95
CA ILE A 65 6.34 -10.42 -0.09
C ILE A 65 4.88 -10.81 0.04
N ARG A 66 4.53 -11.26 1.24
CA ARG A 66 3.19 -11.73 1.57
C ARG A 66 2.18 -10.78 0.95
N SER A 67 1.18 -11.34 0.28
CA SER A 67 0.06 -10.63 -0.33
C SER A 67 -0.31 -9.41 0.51
N SER A 68 -0.34 -8.26 -0.13
CA SER A 68 -0.67 -7.00 0.55
C SER A 68 -2.10 -7.10 1.08
N PRO A 69 -2.34 -7.13 2.39
CA PRO A 69 -3.70 -7.17 2.90
C PRO A 69 -4.39 -5.85 2.58
N ILE A 70 -5.69 -5.90 2.40
CA ILE A 70 -6.52 -4.71 2.27
C ILE A 70 -6.39 -3.91 3.56
N ARG A 71 -5.86 -2.71 3.47
CA ARG A 71 -5.74 -1.82 4.61
C ARG A 71 -7.08 -1.20 4.99
N CYS A 72 -7.78 -0.69 3.99
CA CYS A 72 -9.10 -0.10 4.14
C CYS A 72 -9.81 0.00 2.79
N ALA A 73 -11.12 -0.08 2.83
CA ALA A 73 -12.02 0.33 1.77
C ALA A 73 -12.67 1.64 2.18
N SER A 74 -12.64 2.64 1.32
CA SER A 74 -13.34 3.91 1.50
C SER A 74 -14.54 3.91 0.56
N CYS A 75 -15.74 4.00 1.12
CA CYS A 75 -16.98 4.17 0.38
C CYS A 75 -17.34 5.66 0.44
N ASN A 76 -17.64 6.25 -0.69
CA ASN A 76 -17.94 7.66 -0.83
C ASN A 76 -19.20 7.88 -1.67
N ILE A 77 -20.10 8.76 -1.21
CA ILE A 77 -21.26 9.21 -1.97
C ILE A 77 -21.17 10.72 -2.10
N CYS A 78 -21.08 11.21 -3.32
CA CYS A 78 -21.08 12.63 -3.64
C CYS A 78 -22.48 13.04 -4.07
N VAL A 79 -23.14 13.89 -3.30
CA VAL A 79 -24.49 14.40 -3.62
C VAL A 79 -24.41 15.76 -4.32
N GLY A 80 -23.45 16.59 -3.99
CA GLY A 80 -23.27 17.93 -4.55
C GLY A 80 -24.13 19.02 -3.90
N GLU A 81 -25.07 18.62 -3.05
CA GLU A 81 -26.00 19.54 -2.35
C GLU A 81 -25.99 19.25 -0.86
N SER A 82 -26.19 20.26 -0.05
CA SER A 82 -26.42 20.10 1.38
C SER A 82 -27.92 20.00 1.67
N GLY A 83 -28.30 19.22 2.67
CA GLY A 83 -29.69 19.10 3.10
C GLY A 83 -30.14 17.66 3.27
N ASP A 84 -31.44 17.42 3.11
CA ASP A 84 -32.08 16.11 3.37
C ASP A 84 -31.56 14.99 2.45
N ARG A 85 -31.19 15.33 1.24
CA ARG A 85 -30.64 14.38 0.28
C ARG A 85 -29.30 13.82 0.79
N LEU A 86 -28.50 14.65 1.44
CA LEU A 86 -27.22 14.23 2.03
C LEU A 86 -27.43 13.36 3.27
N THR A 87 -28.43 13.66 4.12
CA THR A 87 -28.76 12.85 5.28
C THR A 87 -29.30 11.48 4.90
N ARG A 88 -30.08 11.39 3.80
CA ARG A 88 -30.50 10.12 3.23
C ARG A 88 -29.33 9.29 2.71
N ALA A 89 -28.38 9.92 2.02
CA ALA A 89 -27.15 9.26 1.58
C ALA A 89 -26.31 8.74 2.77
N ALA A 90 -26.29 9.47 3.89
CA ALA A 90 -25.64 9.02 5.11
C ALA A 90 -26.28 7.74 5.66
N LYS A 91 -27.62 7.64 5.69
CA LYS A 91 -28.32 6.43 6.10
C LYS A 91 -27.97 5.21 5.23
N VAL A 92 -27.86 5.38 3.92
CA VAL A 92 -27.42 4.29 3.00
C VAL A 92 -26.03 3.76 3.38
N LEU A 93 -25.06 4.67 3.63
CA LEU A 93 -23.73 4.24 4.05
C LEU A 93 -23.75 3.57 5.43
N GLU A 94 -24.57 4.03 6.34
CA GLU A 94 -24.71 3.44 7.67
C GLU A 94 -25.31 2.03 7.59
N GLN A 95 -26.34 1.83 6.77
CA GLN A 95 -26.92 0.50 6.50
C GLN A 95 -25.92 -0.47 5.89
N LEU A 96 -25.06 0.03 4.96
CA LEU A 96 -24.08 -0.79 4.28
C LEU A 96 -22.90 -1.17 5.18
N THR A 97 -22.37 -0.20 5.92
CA THR A 97 -21.12 -0.38 6.69
C THR A 97 -21.33 -0.68 8.17
N GLY A 98 -22.51 -0.35 8.71
CA GLY A 98 -22.80 -0.41 10.15
C GLY A 98 -21.97 0.59 10.97
N GLN A 99 -21.42 1.63 10.33
CA GLN A 99 -20.62 2.68 10.98
C GLN A 99 -21.21 4.05 10.67
N THR A 100 -21.09 4.97 11.62
CA THR A 100 -21.51 6.37 11.40
C THR A 100 -20.63 7.03 10.34
N PRO A 101 -21.23 7.51 9.24
CA PRO A 101 -20.46 8.12 8.17
C PRO A 101 -20.01 9.55 8.51
N VAL A 102 -18.96 10.01 7.84
CA VAL A 102 -18.39 11.34 8.02
C VAL A 102 -18.78 12.24 6.86
N PHE A 103 -19.25 13.44 7.17
CA PHE A 103 -19.59 14.46 6.17
C PHE A 103 -18.35 15.20 5.68
N SER A 104 -18.20 15.30 4.37
CA SER A 104 -17.14 16.08 3.72
C SER A 104 -17.63 17.46 3.34
N LYS A 105 -16.81 18.47 3.64
CA LYS A 105 -17.08 19.89 3.35
C LYS A 105 -16.37 20.33 2.08
N ALA A 106 -17.01 21.21 1.32
CA ALA A 106 -16.43 21.84 0.14
C ALA A 106 -15.24 22.72 0.53
N ARG A 107 -14.14 22.65 -0.21
CA ARG A 107 -12.94 23.47 0.02
C ARG A 107 -13.07 24.87 -0.59
N TYR A 108 -13.72 24.96 -1.73
CA TYR A 108 -13.85 26.18 -2.52
C TYR A 108 -15.31 26.47 -2.85
N THR A 109 -15.61 27.74 -3.11
CA THR A 109 -16.89 28.15 -3.66
C THR A 109 -16.85 27.99 -5.17
N VAL A 110 -17.77 27.21 -5.75
CA VAL A 110 -17.90 27.01 -7.19
C VAL A 110 -19.30 27.46 -7.60
N ARG A 111 -19.39 28.63 -8.21
CA ARG A 111 -20.69 29.24 -8.61
C ARG A 111 -21.46 28.40 -9.63
N SER A 112 -20.76 27.80 -10.59
CA SER A 112 -21.37 26.96 -11.63
C SER A 112 -22.11 25.74 -11.07
N PHE A 113 -21.71 25.23 -9.92
CA PHE A 113 -22.36 24.11 -9.24
C PHE A 113 -23.23 24.53 -8.05
N GLY A 114 -23.34 25.82 -7.76
CA GLY A 114 -24.10 26.32 -6.62
C GLY A 114 -23.49 25.99 -5.24
N ILE A 115 -22.22 25.60 -5.18
CA ILE A 115 -21.56 25.12 -3.97
C ILE A 115 -20.83 26.28 -3.28
N ARG A 116 -21.03 26.43 -1.96
CA ARG A 116 -20.32 27.38 -1.11
C ARG A 116 -19.20 26.71 -0.32
N ARG A 117 -18.16 27.46 0.01
CA ARG A 117 -17.08 27.00 0.88
C ARG A 117 -17.62 26.52 2.24
N ASN A 118 -17.08 25.43 2.77
CA ASN A 118 -17.47 24.79 4.04
C ASN A 118 -18.87 24.14 4.05
N GLU A 119 -19.57 24.12 2.95
CA GLU A 119 -20.84 23.41 2.80
C GLU A 119 -20.61 21.89 2.77
N LYS A 120 -21.47 21.12 3.43
CA LYS A 120 -21.43 19.66 3.42
C LYS A 120 -22.00 19.17 2.09
N ILE A 121 -21.18 18.46 1.28
CA ILE A 121 -21.57 18.04 -0.08
C ILE A 121 -21.43 16.55 -0.35
N ALA A 122 -20.68 15.85 0.46
CA ALA A 122 -20.44 14.42 0.29
C ALA A 122 -20.39 13.71 1.64
N VAL A 123 -20.59 12.41 1.60
CA VAL A 123 -20.53 11.53 2.77
C VAL A 123 -19.56 10.38 2.48
N HIS A 124 -18.71 10.06 3.41
CA HIS A 124 -17.78 8.93 3.25
C HIS A 124 -17.66 8.11 4.53
N CYS A 125 -17.31 6.85 4.34
CA CYS A 125 -17.01 5.94 5.44
C CYS A 125 -15.74 5.14 5.10
N THR A 126 -14.90 4.89 6.08
CA THR A 126 -13.69 4.08 5.91
C THR A 126 -13.82 2.79 6.71
N VAL A 127 -13.91 1.67 6.02
CA VAL A 127 -14.07 0.35 6.62
C VAL A 127 -12.76 -0.42 6.57
N ARG A 128 -12.51 -1.23 7.61
CA ARG A 128 -11.28 -2.03 7.74
C ARG A 128 -11.59 -3.46 8.17
N GLY A 129 -10.62 -4.35 7.96
CA GLY A 129 -10.72 -5.76 8.35
C GLY A 129 -11.65 -6.58 7.46
N ALA A 130 -12.24 -7.63 7.99
CA ALA A 130 -13.10 -8.56 7.26
C ALA A 130 -14.30 -7.87 6.60
N LYS A 131 -14.94 -6.93 7.29
CA LYS A 131 -16.05 -6.14 6.70
C LYS A 131 -15.65 -5.38 5.43
N ALA A 132 -14.41 -4.93 5.34
CA ALA A 132 -13.94 -4.26 4.11
C ALA A 132 -13.82 -5.25 2.94
N GLU A 133 -13.40 -6.49 3.21
CA GLU A 133 -13.32 -7.54 2.19
C GLU A 133 -14.70 -7.93 1.68
N GLU A 134 -15.67 -8.11 2.55
CA GLU A 134 -17.07 -8.40 2.20
C GLU A 134 -17.68 -7.29 1.34
N LEU A 135 -17.47 -6.02 1.72
CA LEU A 135 -17.99 -4.88 0.96
C LEU A 135 -17.37 -4.77 -0.43
N ILE A 136 -16.07 -5.02 -0.53
CA ILE A 136 -15.38 -5.00 -1.83
C ILE A 136 -15.89 -6.14 -2.69
N GLU A 137 -16.08 -7.33 -2.14
CA GLU A 137 -16.59 -8.48 -2.86
C GLU A 137 -18.02 -8.23 -3.40
N ARG A 138 -18.91 -7.67 -2.57
CA ARG A 138 -20.25 -7.27 -3.04
C ARG A 138 -20.16 -6.26 -4.17
N GLY A 139 -19.30 -5.24 -4.05
CA GLY A 139 -19.11 -4.25 -5.09
C GLY A 139 -18.49 -4.81 -6.38
N LEU A 140 -17.57 -5.76 -6.28
CA LEU A 140 -16.98 -6.42 -7.43
C LEU A 140 -17.94 -7.36 -8.14
N LYS A 141 -18.87 -8.00 -7.42
CA LYS A 141 -19.96 -8.79 -8.03
C LYS A 141 -20.80 -7.96 -8.98
N VAL A 142 -21.12 -6.71 -8.61
CA VAL A 142 -21.84 -5.78 -9.49
C VAL A 142 -21.05 -5.43 -10.75
N LYS A 143 -19.72 -5.46 -10.66
CA LYS A 143 -18.79 -5.21 -11.79
C LYS A 143 -18.32 -6.49 -12.48
N GLU A 144 -18.94 -7.64 -12.19
CA GLU A 144 -18.59 -8.93 -12.78
C GLU A 144 -17.09 -9.29 -12.65
N TYR A 145 -16.41 -8.73 -11.62
CA TYR A 145 -14.96 -8.82 -11.38
C TYR A 145 -14.09 -8.26 -12.53
N GLU A 146 -14.66 -7.40 -13.38
CA GLU A 146 -13.94 -6.74 -14.46
C GLU A 146 -13.52 -5.33 -14.08
N LEU A 147 -12.23 -5.03 -14.18
CA LEU A 147 -11.71 -3.70 -13.94
C LEU A 147 -10.78 -3.26 -15.08
N TYR A 148 -10.83 -1.98 -15.41
CA TYR A 148 -9.89 -1.39 -16.37
C TYR A 148 -8.51 -1.20 -15.73
N ARG A 149 -7.45 -1.32 -16.54
CA ARG A 149 -6.10 -1.03 -16.07
C ARG A 149 -5.92 0.40 -15.53
N GLU A 150 -6.75 1.34 -15.97
CA GLU A 150 -6.76 2.72 -15.49
C GLU A 150 -7.31 2.87 -14.06
N ASN A 151 -8.12 1.93 -13.60
CA ASN A 151 -8.66 1.93 -12.24
C ASN A 151 -7.59 1.70 -11.17
N PHE A 152 -6.41 1.24 -11.56
CA PHE A 152 -5.27 1.00 -10.68
C PHE A 152 -4.31 2.20 -10.70
N SER A 153 -4.02 2.77 -9.53
CA SER A 153 -3.06 3.86 -9.37
C SER A 153 -1.62 3.35 -9.31
N ASP A 154 -0.66 4.23 -9.54
CA ASP A 154 0.77 3.90 -9.46
C ASP A 154 1.21 3.52 -8.04
N CYS A 155 0.47 3.96 -7.02
CA CYS A 155 0.69 3.58 -5.61
C CYS A 155 0.09 2.22 -5.24
N GLY A 156 -0.40 1.43 -6.21
CA GLY A 156 -0.98 0.12 -5.96
C GLY A 156 -2.38 0.14 -5.36
N ASN A 157 -3.07 1.27 -5.35
CA ASN A 157 -4.47 1.35 -4.93
C ASN A 157 -5.38 1.25 -6.15
N PHE A 158 -6.63 0.84 -5.94
CA PHE A 158 -7.60 0.82 -7.01
C PHE A 158 -8.98 1.31 -6.54
N GLY A 159 -9.79 1.74 -7.49
CA GLY A 159 -11.14 2.21 -7.21
C GLY A 159 -12.08 1.91 -8.36
N PHE A 160 -13.35 1.79 -8.03
CA PHE A 160 -14.44 1.60 -8.99
C PHE A 160 -15.71 2.25 -8.46
N GLY A 161 -16.61 2.64 -9.35
CA GLY A 161 -17.89 3.23 -9.00
C GLY A 161 -19.03 2.30 -9.35
N ILE A 162 -20.11 2.37 -8.56
CA ILE A 162 -21.38 1.69 -8.77
C ILE A 162 -22.44 2.76 -8.99
N GLN A 163 -23.34 2.52 -9.93
CA GLN A 163 -24.40 3.49 -10.26
C GLN A 163 -25.54 3.45 -9.26
N GLU A 164 -25.91 2.26 -8.78
CA GLU A 164 -27.03 2.04 -7.90
C GLU A 164 -26.61 1.24 -6.67
N HIS A 165 -26.97 1.72 -5.48
CA HIS A 165 -26.66 1.02 -4.23
C HIS A 165 -27.54 -0.22 -4.02
N ILE A 166 -28.65 -0.36 -4.75
CA ILE A 166 -29.57 -1.51 -4.69
C ILE A 166 -28.84 -2.80 -5.10
N ASP A 167 -27.94 -2.70 -6.09
CA ASP A 167 -27.16 -3.83 -6.59
C ASP A 167 -26.28 -4.48 -5.52
N LEU A 168 -26.00 -3.77 -4.43
CA LEU A 168 -25.25 -4.30 -3.28
C LEU A 168 -26.09 -5.19 -2.33
N GLY A 169 -27.35 -5.44 -2.68
CA GLY A 169 -28.26 -6.25 -1.89
C GLY A 169 -29.00 -5.49 -0.77
N ILE A 170 -29.07 -4.16 -0.87
CA ILE A 170 -29.86 -3.32 0.03
C ILE A 170 -31.27 -3.20 -0.54
N LYS A 171 -32.28 -3.36 0.32
CA LYS A 171 -33.67 -3.16 -0.08
C LYS A 171 -33.92 -1.71 -0.52
N TYR A 172 -34.67 -1.55 -1.59
CA TYR A 172 -35.07 -0.23 -2.06
C TYR A 172 -36.11 0.40 -1.12
N ASP A 173 -35.80 1.57 -0.61
CA ASP A 173 -36.71 2.42 0.16
C ASP A 173 -37.07 3.67 -0.66
N PRO A 174 -38.37 3.89 -1.01
CA PRO A 174 -38.77 5.07 -1.76
C PRO A 174 -38.45 6.39 -1.05
N SER A 175 -38.41 6.39 0.27
CA SER A 175 -38.10 7.57 1.08
C SER A 175 -36.62 7.99 0.96
N ILE A 176 -35.74 7.06 0.64
CA ILE A 176 -34.28 7.27 0.54
C ILE A 176 -33.92 7.64 -0.89
N GLY A 177 -34.42 6.88 -1.88
CA GLY A 177 -34.08 7.02 -3.28
C GLY A 177 -32.81 6.26 -3.68
N ILE A 178 -32.35 6.45 -4.91
CA ILE A 178 -31.20 5.77 -5.50
C ILE A 178 -29.95 6.66 -5.39
N TYR A 179 -28.84 6.08 -4.95
CA TYR A 179 -27.55 6.74 -4.87
C TYR A 179 -26.45 5.90 -5.52
N GLY A 180 -25.65 6.55 -6.37
CA GLY A 180 -24.39 5.97 -6.83
C GLY A 180 -23.32 6.13 -5.76
N MET A 181 -22.35 5.21 -5.73
CA MET A 181 -21.25 5.28 -4.78
C MET A 181 -19.92 4.85 -5.40
N ASP A 182 -18.85 5.38 -4.84
CA ASP A 182 -17.49 5.09 -5.23
C ASP A 182 -16.79 4.28 -4.14
N PHE A 183 -16.12 3.21 -4.56
CA PHE A 183 -15.26 2.40 -3.72
C PHE A 183 -13.82 2.70 -4.05
N TYR A 184 -13.02 2.97 -3.02
CA TYR A 184 -11.59 3.13 -3.15
C TYR A 184 -10.87 2.20 -2.18
N VAL A 185 -10.07 1.29 -2.72
CA VAL A 185 -9.36 0.26 -1.98
C VAL A 185 -7.90 0.62 -1.84
N VAL A 186 -7.42 0.63 -0.61
CA VAL A 186 -6.02 0.88 -0.30
C VAL A 186 -5.35 -0.42 0.09
N LEU A 187 -4.38 -0.83 -0.72
CA LEU A 187 -3.50 -1.96 -0.41
C LEU A 187 -2.26 -1.45 0.31
N ASP A 188 -1.83 -2.16 1.33
CA ASP A 188 -0.65 -1.77 2.09
C ASP A 188 0.09 -3.00 2.63
N ARG A 189 1.37 -2.86 2.88
CA ARG A 189 2.19 -3.88 3.53
C ARG A 189 2.39 -3.54 5.00
N ALA A 190 2.60 -4.55 5.82
CA ALA A 190 2.96 -4.35 7.23
C ALA A 190 4.22 -3.46 7.32
N GLY A 191 4.29 -2.61 8.35
CA GLY A 191 5.44 -1.73 8.57
C GLY A 191 5.27 -0.27 8.07
N ARG A 192 4.17 0.09 7.42
CA ARG A 192 3.91 1.50 7.02
C ARG A 192 3.86 2.48 8.20
N ARG A 193 3.68 1.98 9.43
CA ARG A 193 3.72 2.81 10.63
C ARG A 193 5.00 3.65 10.74
N VAL A 194 6.11 3.17 10.18
CA VAL A 194 7.39 3.90 10.16
C VAL A 194 7.25 5.28 9.54
N ALA A 195 6.42 5.44 8.50
CA ALA A 195 6.16 6.73 7.85
C ALA A 195 5.13 7.59 8.58
N LYS A 196 4.34 7.04 9.51
CA LYS A 196 3.23 7.75 10.18
C LYS A 196 3.39 7.92 11.69
N ARG A 197 4.36 7.24 12.31
CA ARG A 197 4.61 7.37 13.75
C ARG A 197 5.07 8.79 14.11
N ARG A 198 4.79 9.20 15.35
CA ARG A 198 5.14 10.56 15.83
C ARG A 198 6.64 10.76 15.97
N ARG A 199 7.35 9.79 16.57
CA ARG A 199 8.81 9.86 16.80
C ARG A 199 9.55 9.01 15.78
N ILE A 200 10.75 9.42 15.40
CA ILE A 200 11.65 8.71 14.47
C ILE A 200 10.89 8.37 13.17
N LYS A 201 10.17 9.34 12.62
CA LYS A 201 9.44 9.21 11.36
C LYS A 201 10.42 9.14 10.20
N SER A 202 10.31 8.11 9.35
CA SER A 202 11.13 7.98 8.15
C SER A 202 10.29 7.54 6.95
N LYS A 203 10.86 7.63 5.76
CA LYS A 203 10.20 7.20 4.53
C LYS A 203 10.24 5.67 4.41
N VAL A 204 9.16 5.09 3.87
CA VAL A 204 9.14 3.66 3.50
C VAL A 204 10.02 3.46 2.26
N GLY A 205 10.91 2.47 2.30
CA GLY A 205 11.80 2.13 1.19
C GLY A 205 11.04 1.78 -0.09
N HIS A 206 11.67 2.01 -1.23
CA HIS A 206 11.04 1.79 -2.54
C HIS A 206 10.61 0.32 -2.73
N SER A 207 11.44 -0.63 -2.33
CA SER A 207 11.13 -2.07 -2.44
C SER A 207 9.96 -2.54 -1.59
N HIS A 208 9.58 -1.75 -0.57
CA HIS A 208 8.47 -2.08 0.33
C HIS A 208 7.13 -1.45 -0.10
N LYS A 209 7.16 -0.50 -1.01
CA LYS A 209 5.93 0.10 -1.56
C LYS A 209 5.25 -0.88 -2.52
N VAL A 210 3.92 -0.86 -2.50
CA VAL A 210 3.12 -1.61 -3.47
C VAL A 210 3.12 -0.86 -4.80
N THR A 211 3.43 -1.56 -5.88
CA THR A 211 3.40 -1.00 -7.24
C THR A 211 2.08 -1.34 -7.93
N LYS A 212 1.79 -0.66 -9.03
CA LYS A 212 0.60 -0.91 -9.85
C LYS A 212 0.54 -2.36 -10.34
N GLU A 213 1.66 -2.89 -10.82
CA GLU A 213 1.73 -4.26 -11.34
C GLU A 213 1.50 -5.32 -10.28
N GLU A 214 2.00 -5.06 -9.06
CA GLU A 214 1.76 -5.96 -7.93
C GLU A 214 0.29 -5.96 -7.50
N SER A 215 -0.37 -4.79 -7.52
CA SER A 215 -1.79 -4.70 -7.18
C SER A 215 -2.68 -5.39 -8.21
N VAL A 216 -2.32 -5.30 -9.50
CA VAL A 216 -2.97 -6.02 -10.59
C VAL A 216 -2.85 -7.53 -10.39
N LYS A 217 -1.65 -8.05 -10.14
CA LYS A 217 -1.43 -9.48 -9.85
C LYS A 217 -2.17 -9.94 -8.60
N TRP A 218 -2.18 -9.10 -7.56
CA TRP A 218 -2.91 -9.40 -6.33
C TRP A 218 -4.42 -9.51 -6.58
N PHE A 219 -4.99 -8.60 -7.38
CA PHE A 219 -6.41 -8.61 -7.74
C PHE A 219 -6.77 -9.87 -8.51
N GLN A 220 -5.97 -10.26 -9.51
CA GLN A 220 -6.17 -11.49 -10.27
C GLN A 220 -6.06 -12.74 -9.38
N GLN A 221 -5.10 -12.78 -8.47
CA GLN A 221 -4.91 -13.95 -7.59
C GLN A 221 -5.97 -14.10 -6.51
N LYS A 222 -6.53 -12.98 -6.02
CA LYS A 222 -7.50 -13.02 -4.91
C LYS A 222 -8.94 -13.19 -5.37
N TYR A 223 -9.30 -12.55 -6.48
CA TYR A 223 -10.67 -12.48 -6.98
C TYR A 223 -10.87 -13.12 -8.34
N ASP A 224 -9.83 -13.73 -8.93
CA ASP A 224 -9.84 -14.24 -10.30
C ASP A 224 -10.33 -13.21 -11.33
N GLY A 225 -10.08 -11.92 -11.02
CA GLY A 225 -10.64 -10.78 -11.76
C GLY A 225 -9.96 -10.57 -13.12
N ILE A 226 -10.77 -10.13 -14.08
CA ILE A 226 -10.34 -9.82 -15.45
C ILE A 226 -9.90 -8.36 -15.52
N ILE A 227 -8.78 -8.11 -16.18
CA ILE A 227 -8.28 -6.76 -16.39
C ILE A 227 -8.47 -6.37 -17.85
N LEU A 228 -9.36 -5.43 -18.05
CA LEU A 228 -9.63 -4.86 -19.36
C LEU A 228 -8.53 -3.89 -19.80
N PRO A 229 -8.23 -3.81 -21.10
CA PRO A 229 -7.35 -2.80 -21.65
C PRO A 229 -7.87 -1.38 -21.34
N PRO A 230 -7.01 -0.34 -21.42
CA PRO A 230 -7.46 1.02 -21.22
C PRO A 230 -8.56 1.39 -22.21
N LYS A 231 -9.57 2.14 -21.75
CA LYS A 231 -10.63 2.63 -22.63
C LYS A 231 -10.03 3.39 -23.80
N PRO A 232 -10.49 3.15 -25.03
CA PRO A 232 -10.04 3.97 -26.16
C PRO A 232 -10.35 5.43 -25.81
N LYS A 233 -9.33 6.27 -25.83
CA LYS A 233 -9.52 7.71 -25.62
C LYS A 233 -10.34 8.21 -26.80
N GLU A 234 -11.59 8.58 -26.55
CA GLU A 234 -12.36 9.33 -27.53
C GLU A 234 -11.50 10.51 -27.96
N ALA A 235 -11.16 10.56 -29.24
CA ALA A 235 -10.39 11.65 -29.81
C ALA A 235 -11.13 12.93 -29.44
N LYS A 236 -10.57 13.72 -28.54
CA LYS A 236 -11.11 15.04 -28.21
C LYS A 236 -11.19 15.79 -29.53
N ARG A 237 -12.38 15.86 -30.12
CA ARG A 237 -12.66 16.73 -31.25
C ARG A 237 -12.19 18.11 -30.81
N SER A 238 -11.07 18.53 -31.33
CA SER A 238 -10.56 19.89 -31.13
C SER A 238 -11.60 20.83 -31.72
N GLN A 239 -12.52 21.30 -30.89
CA GLN A 239 -13.33 22.47 -31.19
C GLN A 239 -12.41 23.69 -31.18
N HIS A 240 -11.47 23.69 -32.12
CA HIS A 240 -10.80 24.91 -32.50
C HIS A 240 -11.77 25.64 -33.43
N GLY A 241 -12.89 26.11 -32.86
CA GLY A 241 -13.75 27.05 -33.50
C GLY A 241 -12.97 28.32 -33.79
N ARG A 242 -12.58 28.46 -35.05
CA ARG A 242 -12.12 29.70 -35.67
C ARG A 242 -13.02 30.84 -35.20
N ARG A 243 -12.59 31.62 -34.24
CA ARG A 243 -13.13 32.98 -34.05
C ARG A 243 -12.55 33.82 -35.19
N ARG A 244 -13.40 34.17 -36.15
CA ARG A 244 -13.23 35.31 -37.04
C ARG A 244 -13.78 36.54 -36.33
#